data_d27a482fd1c33ef08d32e4c9b35ad295
#
_entry.id   d27a482fd1c33ef08d32e4c9b35ad295
#
_cell.length_a   1.000
_cell.length_b   1.000
_cell.length_c   1.000
_cell.angle_alpha   90.00
_cell.angle_beta   90.00
_cell.angle_gamma   90.00
#
_symmetry.space_group_name_H-M   'P 1'
#
loop_
_entity.id
_entity.type
_entity.pdbx_description
1 polymer ?
#
loop_
_entity_poly.entity_id
_entity_poly.type
_entity_poly.pdbx_seq_one_letter_code
_entity_poly.pdbx_strand_id
1 'polypeptide(L)'
;MDALNKDKLKQALEKLKGHPSVHDLVEKFSKLQSYTRKKIKEAKYELVELPYIDCSEDPVRPELDLSFRQAYGRKIFGLKDDVGDIAAIICFAFTDHVPKTIEEMEAFSKDSAMKAIHRAGVQGSIAIAYTVWAKKRGGGRAIVNEVYKMVKQSNHL
;
A
#
# COMPACT_ATOMS: atom_id res chain seq x y z
N MET A 1 -14.74 -12.16 -2.33
CA MET A 1 -15.87 -13.11 -2.35
C MET A 1 -15.38 -14.37 -3.01
N ASP A 2 -15.44 -15.46 -2.28
CA ASP A 2 -15.04 -16.75 -2.80
C ASP A 2 -15.94 -17.21 -3.95
N ALA A 3 -15.35 -17.85 -4.97
CA ALA A 3 -16.05 -18.48 -6.09
C ALA A 3 -17.14 -19.44 -5.61
N LEU A 4 -16.93 -20.12 -4.48
CA LEU A 4 -17.88 -21.00 -3.80
C LEU A 4 -19.18 -20.30 -3.38
N ASN A 5 -19.12 -19.01 -3.09
CA ASN A 5 -20.28 -18.23 -2.67
C ASN A 5 -21.13 -17.77 -3.88
N LYS A 6 -20.50 -17.57 -5.02
CA LYS A 6 -21.18 -17.24 -6.28
C LYS A 6 -22.00 -18.41 -6.83
N ASP A 7 -21.46 -19.62 -6.73
CA ASP A 7 -22.14 -20.81 -7.22
C ASP A 7 -23.34 -21.21 -6.33
N LYS A 8 -23.20 -21.09 -5.02
CA LYS A 8 -24.31 -21.29 -4.08
C LYS A 8 -25.41 -20.27 -4.27
N LEU A 9 -25.06 -19.03 -4.54
CA LEU A 9 -26.04 -17.97 -4.83
C LEU A 9 -26.78 -18.23 -6.16
N LYS A 10 -26.02 -18.66 -7.18
CA LYS A 10 -26.56 -19.02 -8.47
C LYS A 10 -27.53 -20.20 -8.37
N GLN A 11 -27.20 -21.23 -7.61
CA GLN A 11 -28.08 -22.38 -7.35
C GLN A 11 -29.31 -21.99 -6.55
N ALA A 12 -29.22 -21.10 -5.58
CA ALA A 12 -30.36 -20.58 -4.83
C ALA A 12 -31.30 -19.77 -5.74
N LEU A 13 -30.74 -18.94 -6.64
CA LEU A 13 -31.52 -18.18 -7.63
C LEU A 13 -32.21 -19.09 -8.68
N GLU A 14 -31.53 -20.16 -9.09
CA GLU A 14 -32.14 -21.16 -10.00
C GLU A 14 -33.36 -21.87 -9.39
N LYS A 15 -33.29 -22.17 -8.08
CA LYS A 15 -34.41 -22.77 -7.34
C LYS A 15 -35.62 -21.84 -7.18
N LEU A 16 -35.39 -20.54 -7.33
CA LEU A 16 -36.45 -19.52 -7.22
C LEU A 16 -36.96 -19.06 -8.59
N LYS A 17 -36.52 -19.66 -9.69
CA LYS A 17 -37.03 -19.37 -11.03
C LYS A 17 -38.54 -19.58 -11.10
N GLY A 18 -39.25 -18.51 -11.46
CA GLY A 18 -40.74 -18.51 -11.53
C GLY A 18 -41.42 -17.75 -10.40
N HIS A 19 -40.72 -17.29 -9.38
CA HIS A 19 -41.28 -16.44 -8.33
C HIS A 19 -41.21 -14.96 -8.71
N PRO A 20 -42.35 -14.18 -8.66
CA PRO A 20 -42.33 -12.75 -9.03
C PRO A 20 -41.36 -11.91 -8.22
N SER A 21 -41.00 -12.35 -6.99
CA SER A 21 -40.07 -11.66 -6.09
C SER A 21 -38.58 -11.87 -6.43
N VAL A 22 -38.24 -12.79 -7.34
CA VAL A 22 -36.86 -13.09 -7.72
C VAL A 22 -36.23 -11.94 -8.50
N HIS A 23 -36.97 -11.29 -9.37
CA HIS A 23 -36.49 -10.13 -10.12
C HIS A 23 -36.15 -8.99 -9.19
N ASP A 24 -36.98 -8.71 -8.17
CA ASP A 24 -36.75 -7.68 -7.17
C ASP A 24 -35.50 -7.98 -6.30
N LEU A 25 -35.30 -9.25 -5.95
CA LEU A 25 -34.10 -9.69 -5.18
C LEU A 25 -32.81 -9.53 -5.98
N VAL A 26 -32.83 -9.91 -7.26
CA VAL A 26 -31.67 -9.75 -8.16
C VAL A 26 -31.36 -8.29 -8.35
N GLU A 27 -32.36 -7.43 -8.52
CA GLU A 27 -32.15 -5.98 -8.67
C GLU A 27 -31.60 -5.34 -7.39
N LYS A 28 -32.12 -5.69 -6.21
CA LYS A 28 -31.61 -5.24 -4.90
C LYS A 28 -30.18 -5.70 -4.67
N PHE A 29 -29.84 -6.93 -5.03
CA PHE A 29 -28.49 -7.47 -4.90
C PHE A 29 -27.50 -6.76 -5.83
N SER A 30 -27.88 -6.47 -7.07
CA SER A 30 -27.07 -5.71 -8.02
C SER A 30 -26.81 -4.28 -7.54
N LYS A 31 -27.81 -3.62 -6.97
CA LYS A 31 -27.67 -2.28 -6.37
C LYS A 31 -26.73 -2.31 -5.17
N LEU A 32 -26.83 -3.33 -4.31
CA LEU A 32 -25.95 -3.51 -3.16
C LEU A 32 -24.49 -3.73 -3.57
N GLN A 33 -24.26 -4.55 -4.60
CA GLN A 33 -22.92 -4.75 -5.16
C GLN A 33 -22.32 -3.47 -5.75
N SER A 34 -23.13 -2.71 -6.49
CA SER A 34 -22.71 -1.42 -7.05
C SER A 34 -22.38 -0.41 -5.97
N TYR A 35 -23.18 -0.34 -4.91
CA TYR A 35 -22.93 0.50 -3.75
C TYR A 35 -21.63 0.13 -3.03
N THR A 36 -21.40 -1.15 -2.79
CA THR A 36 -20.18 -1.64 -2.14
C THR A 36 -18.94 -1.35 -2.98
N ARG A 37 -19.00 -1.56 -4.31
CA ARG A 37 -17.91 -1.23 -5.23
C ARG A 37 -17.62 0.27 -5.27
N LYS A 38 -18.64 1.11 -5.27
CA LYS A 38 -18.51 2.56 -5.24
C LYS A 38 -17.87 3.03 -3.94
N LYS A 39 -18.30 2.47 -2.80
CA LYS A 39 -17.74 2.79 -1.48
C LYS A 39 -16.27 2.38 -1.35
N ILE A 40 -15.87 1.22 -1.92
CA ILE A 40 -14.47 0.80 -1.98
C ILE A 40 -13.64 1.75 -2.87
N LYS A 41 -14.18 2.21 -4.02
CA LYS A 41 -13.51 3.19 -4.89
C LYS A 41 -13.39 4.57 -4.26
N GLU A 42 -14.30 4.96 -3.39
CA GLU A 42 -14.33 6.24 -2.69
C GLU A 42 -13.57 6.21 -1.35
N ALA A 43 -12.97 5.06 -0.96
CA ALA A 43 -12.13 4.96 0.22
C ALA A 43 -10.99 5.98 0.11
N LYS A 44 -10.97 6.94 1.02
CA LYS A 44 -9.95 7.99 1.06
C LYS A 44 -8.76 7.49 1.86
N TYR A 45 -7.63 7.44 1.18
CA TYR A 45 -6.34 7.18 1.80
C TYR A 45 -5.52 8.45 1.85
N GLU A 46 -4.72 8.59 2.89
CA GLU A 46 -3.78 9.68 3.05
C GLU A 46 -2.40 9.13 3.41
N LEU A 47 -1.38 9.55 2.68
CA LEU A 47 0.01 9.29 3.06
C LEU A 47 0.43 10.27 4.14
N VAL A 48 0.88 9.75 5.28
CA VAL A 48 1.35 10.54 6.41
C VAL A 48 2.75 10.10 6.80
N GLU A 49 3.62 11.06 7.10
CA GLU A 49 4.95 10.75 7.66
C GLU A 49 4.79 10.26 9.09
N LEU A 50 5.42 9.14 9.42
CA LEU A 50 5.34 8.51 10.73
C LEU A 50 6.64 8.75 11.50
N PRO A 51 6.60 9.41 12.67
CA PRO A 51 7.78 9.60 13.52
C PRO A 51 8.18 8.34 14.28
N TYR A 52 7.26 7.38 14.39
CA TYR A 52 7.45 6.13 15.11
C TYR A 52 6.67 4.99 14.46
N ILE A 53 7.29 3.83 14.40
CA ILE A 53 6.66 2.54 14.05
C ILE A 53 7.23 1.43 14.93
N ASP A 54 6.49 0.33 15.05
CA ASP A 54 7.04 -0.92 15.56
C ASP A 54 7.77 -1.65 14.43
N CYS A 55 9.09 -1.56 14.40
CA CYS A 55 9.90 -2.17 13.33
C CYS A 55 9.82 -3.69 13.30
N SER A 56 9.45 -4.34 14.40
CA SER A 56 9.27 -5.79 14.48
C SER A 56 8.10 -6.30 13.63
N GLU A 57 7.15 -5.42 13.27
CA GLU A 57 6.04 -5.74 12.39
C GLU A 57 6.44 -5.89 10.91
N ASP A 58 7.63 -5.43 10.52
CA ASP A 58 8.13 -5.59 9.15
C ASP A 58 8.43 -7.08 8.86
N PRO A 59 7.68 -7.73 7.97
CA PRO A 59 7.84 -9.17 7.73
C PRO A 59 9.11 -9.52 6.94
N VAL A 60 9.75 -8.52 6.33
CA VAL A 60 10.92 -8.73 5.45
C VAL A 60 12.22 -8.33 6.14
N ARG A 61 12.21 -7.22 6.87
CA ARG A 61 13.41 -6.64 7.50
C ARG A 61 13.15 -6.21 8.95
N PRO A 62 12.72 -7.13 9.83
CA PRO A 62 12.42 -6.78 11.23
C PRO A 62 13.65 -6.35 12.01
N GLU A 63 14.85 -6.69 11.53
CA GLU A 63 16.14 -6.34 12.16
C GLU A 63 16.51 -4.84 11.98
N LEU A 64 15.91 -4.14 11.02
CA LEU A 64 16.18 -2.71 10.82
C LEU A 64 15.42 -1.90 11.85
N ASP A 65 16.15 -1.28 12.77
CA ASP A 65 15.56 -0.47 13.84
C ASP A 65 15.06 0.91 13.36
N LEU A 66 14.40 1.64 14.25
CA LEU A 66 13.83 2.94 13.95
C LEU A 66 14.92 3.97 13.58
N SER A 67 16.04 3.95 14.28
CA SER A 67 17.13 4.90 14.01
C SER A 67 17.73 4.70 12.63
N PHE A 68 17.88 3.46 12.17
CA PHE A 68 18.28 3.15 10.80
C PHE A 68 17.29 3.72 9.78
N ARG A 69 15.98 3.51 10.01
CA ARG A 69 14.92 3.92 9.09
C ARG A 69 14.74 5.43 9.00
N GLN A 70 15.30 6.18 9.91
CA GLN A 70 15.27 7.65 9.94
C GLN A 70 16.62 8.30 9.66
N ALA A 71 17.70 7.52 9.62
CA ALA A 71 19.04 8.03 9.35
C ALA A 71 19.22 8.45 7.88
N TYR A 72 20.14 9.36 7.64
CA TYR A 72 20.55 9.81 6.29
C TYR A 72 19.40 10.29 5.42
N GLY A 73 18.43 11.01 6.00
CA GLY A 73 17.27 11.51 5.26
C GLY A 73 16.24 10.46 4.89
N ARG A 74 16.39 9.20 5.33
CA ARG A 74 15.36 8.18 5.17
C ARG A 74 14.08 8.59 5.86
N LYS A 75 12.95 8.21 5.30
CA LYS A 75 11.63 8.54 5.82
C LYS A 75 10.71 7.34 5.85
N ILE A 76 9.78 7.38 6.80
CA ILE A 76 8.75 6.38 6.99
C ILE A 76 7.41 7.03 6.73
N PHE A 77 6.61 6.44 5.84
CA PHE A 77 5.24 6.87 5.58
C PHE A 77 4.25 5.75 5.90
N GLY A 78 3.12 6.14 6.45
CA GLY A 78 1.96 5.28 6.64
C GLY A 78 0.83 5.66 5.71
N LEU A 79 0.04 4.67 5.33
CA LEU A 79 -1.21 4.88 4.63
C LEU A 79 -2.34 4.91 5.65
N LYS A 80 -2.85 6.09 5.93
CA LYS A 80 -3.99 6.29 6.82
C LYS A 80 -5.28 6.08 6.05
N ASP A 81 -6.15 5.24 6.57
CA ASP A 81 -7.45 4.98 5.97
C ASP A 81 -8.53 5.97 6.46
N ASP A 82 -9.76 5.81 6.00
CA ASP A 82 -10.89 6.68 6.30
C ASP A 82 -11.35 6.64 7.77
N VAL A 83 -11.00 5.58 8.51
CA VAL A 83 -11.26 5.48 9.95
C VAL A 83 -10.10 5.98 10.82
N GLY A 84 -8.99 6.37 10.20
CA GLY A 84 -7.82 6.91 10.89
C GLY A 84 -6.76 5.88 11.27
N ASP A 85 -6.90 4.62 10.84
CA ASP A 85 -5.93 3.57 11.09
C ASP A 85 -4.84 3.54 10.01
N ILE A 86 -3.67 3.05 10.37
CA ILE A 86 -2.58 2.82 9.42
C ILE A 86 -2.78 1.45 8.76
N ALA A 87 -3.08 1.46 7.46
CA ALA A 87 -3.35 0.25 6.67
C ALA A 87 -2.10 -0.38 6.06
N ALA A 88 -1.04 0.41 5.86
CA ALA A 88 0.24 -0.06 5.34
C ALA A 88 1.37 0.91 5.72
N ILE A 89 2.60 0.43 5.62
CA ILE A 89 3.81 1.21 5.90
C ILE A 89 4.79 1.05 4.75
N ILE A 90 5.46 2.15 4.39
CA ILE A 90 6.53 2.18 3.39
C ILE A 90 7.71 2.98 3.91
N CYS A 91 8.92 2.47 3.72
CA CYS A 91 10.15 3.13 4.12
C CYS A 91 10.96 3.52 2.89
N PHE A 92 11.38 4.78 2.84
CA PHE A 92 12.14 5.35 1.73
C PHE A 92 13.57 5.70 2.11
N ALA A 93 14.48 5.40 1.20
CA ALA A 93 15.78 6.02 1.09
C ALA A 93 15.82 6.94 -0.13
N PHE A 94 16.75 7.88 -0.19
CA PHE A 94 16.84 8.84 -1.28
C PHE A 94 18.23 8.76 -1.93
N THR A 95 18.25 8.85 -3.27
CA THR A 95 19.46 8.75 -4.07
C THR A 95 19.39 9.69 -5.28
N ASP A 96 20.50 9.93 -5.94
CA ASP A 96 20.59 10.75 -7.15
C ASP A 96 20.64 9.90 -8.44
N HIS A 97 20.75 8.58 -8.32
CA HIS A 97 20.80 7.68 -9.46
C HIS A 97 19.89 6.46 -9.28
N VAL A 98 19.35 5.98 -10.38
CA VAL A 98 18.47 4.80 -10.39
C VAL A 98 19.31 3.54 -10.23
N PRO A 99 19.05 2.68 -9.22
CA PRO A 99 19.72 1.39 -9.10
C PRO A 99 19.48 0.51 -10.34
N LYS A 100 20.53 -0.13 -10.84
CA LYS A 100 20.47 -0.98 -12.04
C LYS A 100 20.60 -2.46 -11.73
N THR A 101 21.06 -2.81 -10.53
CA THR A 101 21.27 -4.20 -10.10
C THR A 101 20.54 -4.47 -8.78
N ILE A 102 20.33 -5.74 -8.47
CA ILE A 102 19.75 -6.16 -7.19
C ILE A 102 20.66 -5.74 -6.03
N GLU A 103 21.96 -5.88 -6.19
CA GLU A 103 22.96 -5.48 -5.19
C GLU A 103 22.90 -3.97 -4.88
N GLU A 104 22.75 -3.14 -5.90
CA GLU A 104 22.55 -1.69 -5.72
C GLU A 104 21.25 -1.38 -4.98
N MET A 105 20.16 -2.10 -5.27
CA MET A 105 18.89 -1.97 -4.55
C MET A 105 19.02 -2.40 -3.08
N GLU A 106 19.65 -3.52 -2.82
CA GLU A 106 19.86 -4.04 -1.46
C GLU A 106 20.76 -3.14 -0.62
N ALA A 107 21.65 -2.38 -1.23
CA ALA A 107 22.53 -1.44 -0.54
C ALA A 107 21.75 -0.37 0.27
N PHE A 108 20.54 0.00 -0.16
CA PHE A 108 19.70 0.96 0.56
C PHE A 108 19.20 0.46 1.92
N SER A 109 19.21 -0.85 2.14
CA SER A 109 18.93 -1.49 3.42
C SER A 109 20.18 -1.80 4.24
N LYS A 110 21.36 -1.28 3.84
CA LYS A 110 22.63 -1.45 4.54
C LYS A 110 23.17 -0.09 5.02
N ASP A 111 23.44 0.01 6.31
CA ASP A 111 23.92 1.26 6.92
C ASP A 111 25.28 1.72 6.36
N SER A 112 26.21 0.78 6.15
CA SER A 112 27.53 1.08 5.59
C SER A 112 27.50 1.69 4.19
N ALA A 113 26.60 1.17 3.33
CA ALA A 113 26.43 1.70 1.98
C ALA A 113 25.83 3.10 1.99
N MET A 114 24.85 3.34 2.86
CA MET A 114 24.25 4.68 2.99
C MET A 114 25.22 5.70 3.58
N LYS A 115 26.06 5.32 4.51
CA LYS A 115 27.16 6.18 5.01
C LYS A 115 28.09 6.61 3.89
N ALA A 116 28.45 5.68 3.02
CA ALA A 116 29.34 5.99 1.88
C ALA A 116 28.69 6.98 0.90
N ILE A 117 27.40 6.80 0.59
CA ILE A 117 26.62 7.70 -0.28
C ILE A 117 26.54 9.10 0.35
N HIS A 118 26.23 9.21 1.62
CA HIS A 118 26.15 10.50 2.31
C HIS A 118 27.46 11.24 2.44
N ARG A 119 28.58 10.52 2.66
CA ARG A 119 29.92 11.13 2.67
C ARG A 119 30.29 11.74 1.32
N ALA A 120 29.76 11.21 0.23
CA ALA A 120 29.94 11.76 -1.10
C ALA A 120 29.10 13.03 -1.36
N GLY A 121 28.31 13.48 -0.39
CA GLY A 121 27.47 14.68 -0.52
C GLY A 121 26.23 14.49 -1.40
N VAL A 122 25.84 13.25 -1.65
CA VAL A 122 24.70 12.92 -2.50
C VAL A 122 23.40 13.17 -1.74
N GLN A 123 22.66 14.19 -2.14
CA GLN A 123 21.28 14.42 -1.75
C GLN A 123 20.39 14.02 -2.92
N GLY A 124 19.70 12.87 -2.78
CA GLY A 124 18.94 12.33 -3.87
C GLY A 124 17.53 12.90 -3.98
N SER A 125 17.10 13.11 -5.22
CA SER A 125 15.72 13.42 -5.59
C SER A 125 14.91 12.15 -5.95
N ILE A 126 15.56 11.00 -6.01
CA ILE A 126 14.95 9.72 -6.33
C ILE A 126 14.65 8.98 -5.04
N ALA A 127 13.37 8.67 -4.81
CA ALA A 127 12.93 7.89 -3.67
C ALA A 127 12.96 6.40 -3.97
N ILE A 128 13.63 5.62 -3.13
CA ILE A 128 13.71 4.17 -3.21
C ILE A 128 12.96 3.56 -2.04
N ALA A 129 11.88 2.85 -2.32
CA ALA A 129 11.17 2.07 -1.32
C ALA A 129 11.96 0.78 -1.03
N TYR A 130 12.63 0.68 0.11
CA TYR A 130 13.39 -0.52 0.47
C TYR A 130 12.61 -1.51 1.31
N THR A 131 11.54 -1.09 1.99
CA THR A 131 10.56 -1.98 2.61
C THR A 131 9.14 -1.42 2.48
N VAL A 132 8.19 -2.32 2.31
CA VAL A 132 6.76 -2.01 2.30
C VAL A 132 5.98 -3.22 2.85
N TRP A 133 5.02 -2.97 3.72
CA TRP A 133 4.15 -4.03 4.20
C TRP A 133 2.74 -3.53 4.52
N ALA A 134 1.77 -4.44 4.46
CA ALA A 134 0.39 -4.16 4.79
C ALA A 134 0.09 -4.51 6.24
N LYS A 135 -0.61 -3.64 6.93
CA LYS A 135 -1.23 -3.93 8.25
C LYS A 135 -2.67 -4.38 8.10
N LYS A 136 -3.33 -3.98 7.02
CA LYS A 136 -4.68 -4.40 6.65
C LYS A 136 -4.69 -4.99 5.23
N ARG A 137 -5.62 -5.90 4.97
CA ARG A 137 -5.79 -6.52 3.64
C ARG A 137 -5.97 -5.44 2.56
N GLY A 138 -5.20 -5.55 1.49
CA GLY A 138 -5.22 -4.59 0.38
C GLY A 138 -4.39 -3.32 0.62
N GLY A 139 -3.86 -3.12 1.84
CA GLY A 139 -3.06 -1.93 2.19
C GLY A 139 -1.78 -1.79 1.36
N GLY A 140 -1.12 -2.89 1.07
CA GLY A 140 0.12 -2.87 0.27
C GLY A 140 -0.10 -2.32 -1.15
N ARG A 141 -1.13 -2.75 -1.84
CA ARG A 141 -1.51 -2.21 -3.16
C ARG A 141 -1.94 -0.75 -3.05
N ALA A 142 -2.72 -0.42 -2.04
CA ALA A 142 -3.23 0.93 -1.83
C ALA A 142 -2.08 1.93 -1.58
N ILE A 143 -1.09 1.60 -0.75
CA ILE A 143 0.03 2.50 -0.48
C ILE A 143 0.90 2.72 -1.72
N VAL A 144 1.15 1.70 -2.52
CA VAL A 144 1.88 1.83 -3.79
C VAL A 144 1.13 2.75 -4.75
N ASN A 145 -0.19 2.63 -4.85
CA ASN A 145 -1.00 3.52 -5.68
C ASN A 145 -0.96 4.97 -5.20
N GLU A 146 -1.03 5.21 -3.90
CA GLU A 146 -0.95 6.58 -3.34
C GLU A 146 0.44 7.20 -3.55
N VAL A 147 1.50 6.43 -3.39
CA VAL A 147 2.87 6.87 -3.70
C VAL A 147 3.00 7.21 -5.20
N TYR A 148 2.47 6.37 -6.07
CA TYR A 148 2.47 6.62 -7.52
C TYR A 148 1.75 7.92 -7.87
N LYS A 149 0.58 8.17 -7.29
CA LYS A 149 -0.16 9.44 -7.48
C LYS A 149 0.65 10.64 -7.01
N MET A 150 1.29 10.55 -5.86
CA MET A 150 2.13 11.61 -5.29
C MET A 150 3.30 11.93 -6.23
N VAL A 151 4.00 10.93 -6.73
CA VAL A 151 5.12 11.09 -7.67
C VAL A 151 4.65 11.71 -8.98
N LYS A 152 3.53 11.24 -9.51
CA LYS A 152 2.95 11.76 -10.76
C LYS A 152 2.53 13.24 -10.63
N GLN A 153 1.97 13.63 -9.49
CA GLN A 153 1.64 15.04 -9.22
C GLN A 153 2.89 15.91 -9.09
N SER A 154 3.96 15.40 -8.49
CA SER A 154 5.22 16.13 -8.33
C SER A 154 5.92 16.42 -9.66
N ASN A 155 5.78 15.54 -10.65
CA ASN A 155 6.40 15.67 -11.97
C ASN A 155 5.68 16.65 -12.90
N HIS A 156 4.57 17.24 -12.46
CA HIS A 156 3.82 18.27 -13.19
C HIS A 156 4.11 19.70 -12.72
N LEU A 157 5.10 19.84 -11.86
CA LEU A 157 5.56 21.16 -11.39
C LEU A 157 6.66 21.73 -12.33
#